data_b6a68dc1920a31445ae7f1cbc8f97d77
#
_entry.id   b6a68dc1920a31445ae7f1cbc8f97d77
#
_cell.length_a   1.000
_cell.length_b   1.000
_cell.length_c   1.000
_cell.angle_alpha   90.00
_cell.angle_beta   90.00
_cell.angle_gamma   90.00
#
_symmetry.space_group_name_H-M   'P 1'
#
loop_
_entity.id
_entity.type
_entity.pdbx_description
1 polymer ?
#
loop_
_entity_poly.entity_id
_entity_poly.type
_entity_poly.pdbx_seq_one_letter_code
_entity_poly.pdbx_strand_id
1 'polypeptide(L)'
;MNVEKIREMYSEGTQIILQEMRGESQMPYGLKGTVKFVDDAGQIHMRWENGSSLALNIDEDTFEKVETSEKISVILIEPDKYPKVIEIEDTLEAMQETVGGYIEEYMPFDDEVAIICNEEGKMNGAELNRAIYSEPENVEMSYQQLKAHLRQAEKDRSHTVGYIVFTADSFDKSYTEEERTYVVGSNNKAFIEGMGGYSIYASSFNGSDKNVRLEAYMADEYGGKDGWKIEKCYVKDESNREMLDIIAGKFFIAYAPIESEKLLSMPKDLMKKYEDKFKYPERFYQTDNGIVAKAYKPVSKDMER
;
A
#
# COMPACT_ATOMS: atom_id res chain seq x y z
N MET A 1 33.92 -24.01 0.09
CA MET A 1 32.85 -23.20 -0.59
C MET A 1 33.53 -22.37 -1.68
N ASN A 2 32.83 -22.03 -2.83
CA ASN A 2 33.43 -21.16 -3.86
C ASN A 2 33.51 -19.71 -3.31
N VAL A 3 34.65 -19.01 -3.52
CA VAL A 3 34.90 -17.65 -3.04
C VAL A 3 33.86 -16.64 -3.51
N GLU A 4 33.39 -16.76 -4.75
CA GLU A 4 32.32 -15.87 -5.26
C GLU A 4 31.02 -16.00 -4.48
N LYS A 5 30.67 -17.23 -4.10
CA LYS A 5 29.47 -17.48 -3.26
C LYS A 5 29.64 -16.92 -1.85
N ILE A 6 30.87 -16.94 -1.29
CA ILE A 6 31.16 -16.31 0.00
C ILE A 6 31.01 -14.79 -0.12
N ARG A 7 31.48 -14.16 -1.21
CA ARG A 7 31.32 -12.71 -1.46
C ARG A 7 29.86 -12.29 -1.57
N GLU A 8 29.02 -13.09 -2.21
CA GLU A 8 27.58 -12.84 -2.31
C GLU A 8 26.91 -12.92 -0.94
N MET A 9 27.24 -13.95 -0.13
CA MET A 9 26.65 -14.17 1.18
C MET A 9 27.10 -13.15 2.23
N TYR A 10 28.35 -12.68 2.15
CA TYR A 10 28.99 -11.79 3.12
C TYR A 10 29.53 -10.54 2.42
N SER A 11 28.62 -9.75 1.85
CA SER A 11 28.96 -8.48 1.21
C SER A 11 29.43 -7.44 2.24
N GLU A 12 30.12 -6.39 1.78
CA GLU A 12 30.53 -5.26 2.62
C GLU A 12 29.33 -4.68 3.38
N GLY A 13 29.52 -4.43 4.68
CA GLY A 13 28.47 -3.92 5.57
C GLY A 13 27.66 -5.01 6.28
N THR A 14 27.76 -6.28 5.88
CA THR A 14 27.07 -7.39 6.57
C THR A 14 27.50 -7.44 8.05
N GLN A 15 26.51 -7.52 8.96
CA GLN A 15 26.73 -7.65 10.39
C GLN A 15 26.90 -9.12 10.76
N ILE A 16 27.85 -9.43 11.62
CA ILE A 16 28.18 -10.78 12.11
C ILE A 16 28.19 -10.78 13.61
N ILE A 17 27.69 -11.85 14.22
CA ILE A 17 27.88 -12.17 15.64
C ILE A 17 28.79 -13.39 15.70
N LEU A 18 29.95 -13.23 16.36
CA LEU A 18 30.92 -14.31 16.57
C LEU A 18 30.40 -15.28 17.63
N GLN A 19 30.41 -16.56 17.34
CA GLN A 19 30.18 -17.62 18.32
C GLN A 19 31.50 -18.19 18.81
N GLU A 20 32.40 -18.53 17.88
CA GLU A 20 33.73 -19.04 18.23
C GLU A 20 34.74 -18.70 17.12
N MET A 21 35.91 -18.21 17.48
CA MET A 21 37.05 -18.05 16.56
C MET A 21 38.18 -18.98 17.02
N ARG A 22 38.48 -19.94 16.17
CA ARG A 22 39.39 -21.00 16.51
C ARG A 22 40.83 -20.48 16.74
N GLY A 23 41.37 -20.75 17.94
CA GLY A 23 42.74 -20.34 18.31
C GLY A 23 42.85 -18.91 18.84
N GLU A 24 41.78 -18.11 18.86
CA GLU A 24 41.79 -16.70 19.21
C GLU A 24 40.96 -16.43 20.48
N SER A 25 41.54 -16.80 21.64
CA SER A 25 40.85 -16.71 22.95
C SER A 25 40.45 -15.28 23.37
N GLN A 26 41.04 -14.24 22.75
CA GLN A 26 40.71 -12.84 22.97
C GLN A 26 39.43 -12.38 22.19
N MET A 27 38.88 -13.25 21.37
CA MET A 27 37.67 -12.97 20.62
C MET A 27 36.47 -13.61 21.31
N PRO A 28 35.71 -12.84 22.13
CA PRO A 28 34.67 -13.40 22.97
C PRO A 28 33.42 -13.81 22.16
N TYR A 29 32.72 -14.80 22.69
CA TYR A 29 31.37 -15.15 22.19
C TYR A 29 30.43 -13.93 22.22
N GLY A 30 29.63 -13.78 21.18
CA GLY A 30 28.68 -12.67 21.05
C GLY A 30 29.30 -11.37 20.55
N LEU A 31 30.62 -11.34 20.26
CA LEU A 31 31.26 -10.16 19.71
C LEU A 31 30.68 -9.82 18.32
N LYS A 32 30.23 -8.59 18.15
CA LYS A 32 29.71 -8.09 16.88
C LYS A 32 30.81 -7.50 16.02
N GLY A 33 30.65 -7.66 14.71
CA GLY A 33 31.53 -7.08 13.70
C GLY A 33 30.85 -6.83 12.40
N THR A 34 31.44 -5.98 11.57
CA THR A 34 30.98 -5.63 10.24
C THR A 34 31.95 -6.14 9.20
N VAL A 35 31.46 -6.81 8.17
CA VAL A 35 32.26 -7.26 7.03
C VAL A 35 32.81 -6.05 6.28
N LYS A 36 34.10 -6.06 5.98
CA LYS A 36 34.77 -5.08 5.13
C LYS A 36 34.86 -5.56 3.67
N PHE A 37 35.34 -6.78 3.49
CA PHE A 37 35.42 -7.44 2.20
C PHE A 37 35.79 -8.93 2.38
N VAL A 38 35.63 -9.71 1.33
CA VAL A 38 36.10 -11.10 1.24
C VAL A 38 37.26 -11.17 0.26
N ASP A 39 38.38 -11.72 0.70
CA ASP A 39 39.58 -11.83 -0.12
C ASP A 39 39.54 -13.02 -1.11
N ASP A 40 40.62 -13.19 -1.91
CA ASP A 40 40.70 -14.26 -2.90
C ASP A 40 40.91 -15.66 -2.31
N ALA A 41 41.25 -15.73 -1.02
CA ALA A 41 41.35 -16.98 -0.25
C ALA A 41 40.01 -17.36 0.40
N GLY A 42 38.99 -16.50 0.32
CA GLY A 42 37.67 -16.71 0.92
C GLY A 42 37.62 -16.30 2.39
N GLN A 43 38.65 -15.60 2.94
CA GLN A 43 38.59 -15.06 4.28
C GLN A 43 37.73 -13.79 4.34
N ILE A 44 36.89 -13.69 5.38
CA ILE A 44 35.97 -12.57 5.58
C ILE A 44 36.67 -11.56 6.49
N HIS A 45 37.17 -10.45 5.90
CA HIS A 45 37.82 -9.40 6.64
C HIS A 45 36.80 -8.55 7.41
N MET A 46 37.03 -8.42 8.72
CA MET A 46 36.08 -7.83 9.65
C MET A 46 36.57 -6.51 10.23
N ARG A 47 35.63 -5.71 10.70
CA ARG A 47 35.81 -4.64 11.66
C ARG A 47 35.01 -4.99 12.91
N TRP A 48 35.68 -5.51 13.93
CA TRP A 48 35.06 -5.91 15.19
C TRP A 48 34.85 -4.73 16.13
N GLU A 49 33.79 -4.78 16.96
CA GLU A 49 33.48 -3.72 17.95
C GLU A 49 34.59 -3.55 19.02
N ASN A 50 35.39 -4.60 19.31
CA ASN A 50 36.54 -4.54 20.20
C ASN A 50 37.80 -3.95 19.54
N GLY A 51 37.70 -3.48 18.30
CA GLY A 51 38.83 -2.90 17.55
C GLY A 51 39.73 -3.91 16.84
N SER A 52 39.48 -5.20 16.98
CA SER A 52 40.19 -6.25 16.25
C SER A 52 39.91 -6.16 14.74
N SER A 53 40.87 -6.59 13.92
CA SER A 53 40.76 -6.73 12.47
C SER A 53 40.93 -8.16 11.98
N LEU A 54 40.85 -9.14 12.88
CA LEU A 54 40.97 -10.55 12.53
C LEU A 54 39.90 -10.93 11.51
N ALA A 55 40.31 -11.65 10.46
CA ALA A 55 39.43 -12.19 9.47
C ALA A 55 38.79 -13.50 9.95
N LEU A 56 37.55 -13.78 9.52
CA LEU A 56 36.87 -15.06 9.74
C LEU A 56 37.27 -16.06 8.67
N ASN A 57 37.46 -17.29 9.07
CA ASN A 57 37.59 -18.45 8.20
C ASN A 57 36.28 -19.27 8.29
N ILE A 58 35.53 -19.34 7.19
CA ILE A 58 34.20 -19.99 7.15
C ILE A 58 34.29 -21.51 7.47
N ASP A 59 35.44 -22.12 7.26
CA ASP A 59 35.65 -23.55 7.50
C ASP A 59 36.11 -23.88 8.93
N GLU A 60 36.53 -22.86 9.68
CA GLU A 60 37.14 -23.05 11.02
C GLU A 60 36.39 -22.31 12.13
N ASP A 61 35.80 -21.15 11.81
CA ASP A 61 35.14 -20.29 12.78
C ASP A 61 33.61 -20.48 12.74
N THR A 62 32.97 -20.26 13.87
CA THR A 62 31.53 -20.33 14.00
C THR A 62 30.96 -18.93 14.27
N PHE A 63 30.05 -18.50 13.43
CA PHE A 63 29.46 -17.20 13.51
C PHE A 63 28.06 -17.17 12.84
N GLU A 64 27.27 -16.19 13.20
CA GLU A 64 25.96 -15.95 12.63
C GLU A 64 25.95 -14.62 11.88
N LYS A 65 25.32 -14.62 10.70
CA LYS A 65 24.98 -13.40 9.98
C LYS A 65 23.80 -12.75 10.71
N VAL A 66 23.99 -11.51 11.17
CA VAL A 66 22.86 -10.70 11.60
C VAL A 66 22.10 -10.30 10.34
N GLU A 67 20.98 -10.90 10.12
CA GLU A 67 20.09 -10.40 9.08
C GLU A 67 19.62 -9.01 9.53
N THR A 68 20.17 -7.97 8.91
CA THR A 68 19.55 -6.65 9.00
C THR A 68 18.29 -6.75 8.16
N SER A 69 17.19 -7.07 8.78
CA SER A 69 15.90 -7.05 8.11
C SER A 69 15.66 -5.63 7.59
N GLU A 70 15.43 -5.52 6.31
CA GLU A 70 14.94 -4.26 5.73
C GLU A 70 13.64 -3.92 6.45
N LYS A 71 13.45 -2.64 6.76
CA LYS A 71 12.18 -2.18 7.32
C LYS A 71 11.26 -1.79 6.20
N ILE A 72 10.02 -2.17 6.33
CA ILE A 72 8.95 -1.76 5.43
C ILE A 72 7.96 -0.85 6.14
N SER A 73 7.50 0.18 5.43
CA SER A 73 6.45 1.08 5.93
C SER A 73 5.07 0.52 5.57
N VAL A 74 4.25 0.27 6.58
CA VAL A 74 2.92 -0.34 6.45
C VAL A 74 1.88 0.50 7.18
N ILE A 75 0.60 0.29 6.87
CA ILE A 75 -0.52 0.90 7.59
C ILE A 75 -1.05 -0.09 8.62
N LEU A 76 -0.83 0.18 9.89
CA LEU A 76 -1.41 -0.60 10.98
C LEU A 76 -2.82 -0.10 11.31
N ILE A 77 -3.76 -1.03 11.39
CA ILE A 77 -5.17 -0.80 11.74
C ILE A 77 -5.50 -1.61 12.99
N GLU A 78 -5.79 -0.90 14.07
CA GLU A 78 -6.18 -1.48 15.36
C GLU A 78 -7.68 -1.27 15.60
N PRO A 79 -8.36 -2.15 16.35
CA PRO A 79 -9.73 -1.91 16.78
C PRO A 79 -9.87 -0.55 17.48
N ASP A 80 -10.99 0.12 17.25
CA ASP A 80 -11.36 1.42 17.85
C ASP A 80 -10.40 2.59 17.59
N LYS A 81 -9.39 2.44 16.72
CA LYS A 81 -8.39 3.47 16.44
C LYS A 81 -8.39 3.91 14.99
N TYR A 82 -7.82 5.11 14.76
CA TYR A 82 -7.44 5.55 13.43
C TYR A 82 -6.24 4.73 12.91
N PRO A 83 -6.14 4.52 11.59
CA PRO A 83 -4.94 3.94 10.99
C PRO A 83 -3.67 4.74 11.36
N LYS A 84 -2.56 4.06 11.45
CA LYS A 84 -1.27 4.71 11.62
C LYS A 84 -0.20 4.05 10.77
N VAL A 85 0.68 4.84 10.19
CA VAL A 85 1.86 4.35 9.50
C VAL A 85 2.90 3.92 10.52
N ILE A 86 3.42 2.72 10.37
CA ILE A 86 4.51 2.19 11.18
C ILE A 86 5.58 1.59 10.29
N GLU A 87 6.79 1.44 10.83
CA GLU A 87 7.85 0.65 10.23
C GLU A 87 7.97 -0.67 10.98
N ILE A 88 7.96 -1.77 10.25
CA ILE A 88 8.20 -3.12 10.77
C ILE A 88 9.40 -3.73 10.04
N GLU A 89 10.08 -4.67 10.65
CA GLU A 89 11.08 -5.47 9.97
C GLU A 89 10.42 -6.40 8.95
N ASP A 90 11.05 -6.57 7.77
CA ASP A 90 10.58 -7.51 6.74
C ASP A 90 10.94 -8.95 7.15
N THR A 91 10.35 -9.40 8.26
CA THR A 91 10.51 -10.75 8.81
C THR A 91 9.17 -11.32 9.23
N LEU A 92 9.04 -12.63 9.13
CA LEU A 92 7.82 -13.34 9.57
C LEU A 92 7.51 -13.07 11.04
N GLU A 93 8.54 -13.05 11.89
CA GLU A 93 8.41 -12.82 13.32
C GLU A 93 7.86 -11.43 13.62
N ALA A 94 8.36 -10.39 12.96
CA ALA A 94 7.88 -9.01 13.14
C ALA A 94 6.42 -8.85 12.63
N MET A 95 6.07 -9.50 11.54
CA MET A 95 4.69 -9.52 11.02
C MET A 95 3.75 -10.23 12.00
N GLN A 96 4.14 -11.39 12.52
CA GLN A 96 3.37 -12.14 13.52
C GLN A 96 3.21 -11.37 14.83
N GLU A 97 4.26 -10.71 15.31
CA GLU A 97 4.18 -9.85 16.50
C GLU A 97 3.23 -8.68 16.28
N THR A 98 3.26 -8.07 15.09
CA THR A 98 2.40 -6.95 14.74
C THR A 98 0.92 -7.32 14.77
N VAL A 99 0.54 -8.49 14.24
CA VAL A 99 -0.87 -8.94 14.23
C VAL A 99 -1.26 -9.74 15.48
N GLY A 100 -0.27 -10.23 16.22
CA GLY A 100 -0.47 -10.97 17.47
C GLY A 100 -0.78 -12.46 17.27
N GLY A 101 -0.19 -13.11 16.25
CA GLY A 101 -0.37 -14.53 15.97
C GLY A 101 0.13 -14.93 14.60
N TYR A 102 -0.23 -16.13 14.14
CA TYR A 102 0.08 -16.56 12.77
C TYR A 102 -0.58 -15.65 11.76
N ILE A 103 0.13 -15.37 10.66
CA ILE A 103 -0.36 -14.45 9.65
C ILE A 103 -1.18 -15.17 8.57
N GLU A 104 -2.23 -14.51 8.13
CA GLU A 104 -2.95 -14.77 6.90
C GLU A 104 -2.78 -13.55 5.98
N GLU A 105 -2.48 -13.81 4.71
CA GLU A 105 -2.43 -12.81 3.66
C GLU A 105 -3.73 -12.83 2.86
N TYR A 106 -4.34 -11.65 2.71
CA TYR A 106 -5.60 -11.49 2.02
C TYR A 106 -5.54 -10.30 1.06
N MET A 107 -5.79 -10.52 -0.23
CA MET A 107 -5.71 -9.53 -1.30
C MET A 107 -7.10 -9.30 -1.94
N PRO A 108 -8.00 -8.56 -1.29
CA PRO A 108 -9.37 -8.35 -1.78
C PRO A 108 -9.51 -7.17 -2.76
N PHE A 109 -8.44 -6.45 -3.04
CA PHE A 109 -8.47 -5.20 -3.81
C PHE A 109 -7.78 -5.38 -5.16
N ASP A 110 -8.16 -4.51 -6.11
CA ASP A 110 -7.53 -4.47 -7.45
C ASP A 110 -6.08 -3.92 -7.40
N ASP A 111 -5.76 -3.11 -6.38
CA ASP A 111 -4.40 -2.63 -6.17
C ASP A 111 -3.50 -3.77 -5.66
N GLU A 112 -2.21 -3.67 -5.93
CA GLU A 112 -1.17 -4.58 -5.45
C GLU A 112 -0.87 -4.36 -3.95
N VAL A 113 -1.87 -4.58 -3.12
CA VAL A 113 -1.76 -4.47 -1.65
C VAL A 113 -2.33 -5.71 -0.99
N ALA A 114 -1.70 -6.12 0.09
CA ALA A 114 -2.14 -7.23 0.93
C ALA A 114 -2.58 -6.73 2.31
N ILE A 115 -3.66 -7.28 2.81
CA ILE A 115 -4.04 -7.26 4.22
C ILE A 115 -3.33 -8.42 4.89
N ILE A 116 -2.53 -8.13 5.90
CA ILE A 116 -1.90 -9.14 6.75
C ILE A 116 -2.58 -9.11 8.11
N CYS A 117 -3.26 -10.18 8.45
CA CYS A 117 -4.04 -10.30 9.69
C CYS A 117 -3.72 -11.60 10.44
N ASN A 118 -4.27 -11.73 11.64
CA ASN A 118 -4.13 -12.95 12.42
C ASN A 118 -5.08 -14.03 11.87
N GLU A 119 -4.54 -15.16 11.41
CA GLU A 119 -5.29 -16.31 10.87
C GLU A 119 -6.37 -16.82 11.84
N GLU A 120 -6.07 -16.83 13.13
CA GLU A 120 -6.98 -17.32 14.18
C GLU A 120 -7.81 -16.20 14.83
N GLY A 121 -7.71 -14.94 14.36
CA GLY A 121 -8.31 -13.78 15.03
C GLY A 121 -9.78 -13.94 15.35
N LYS A 122 -10.57 -14.48 14.44
CA LYS A 122 -12.01 -14.75 14.64
C LYS A 122 -12.26 -15.90 15.62
N MET A 123 -11.41 -16.94 15.59
CA MET A 123 -11.59 -18.15 16.39
C MET A 123 -11.16 -17.93 17.85
N ASN A 124 -10.13 -17.12 18.07
CA ASN A 124 -9.63 -16.80 19.41
C ASN A 124 -10.40 -15.67 20.12
N GLY A 125 -11.47 -15.15 19.48
CA GLY A 125 -12.35 -14.13 20.06
C GLY A 125 -11.76 -12.72 20.03
N ALA A 126 -10.85 -12.43 19.12
CA ALA A 126 -10.35 -11.06 18.93
C ALA A 126 -11.50 -10.11 18.53
N GLU A 127 -11.39 -8.85 18.95
CA GLU A 127 -12.39 -7.83 18.64
C GLU A 127 -12.51 -7.60 17.14
N LEU A 128 -13.77 -7.51 16.64
CA LEU A 128 -14.01 -7.18 15.23
C LEU A 128 -13.50 -5.76 14.93
N ASN A 129 -12.76 -5.59 13.83
CA ASN A 129 -12.04 -4.37 13.54
C ASN A 129 -12.62 -3.60 12.35
N ARG A 130 -12.57 -4.17 11.17
CA ARG A 130 -13.03 -3.55 9.91
C ARG A 130 -13.72 -4.57 9.02
N ALA A 131 -14.79 -4.15 8.39
CA ALA A 131 -15.39 -4.89 7.28
C ALA A 131 -14.60 -4.64 6.00
N ILE A 132 -14.39 -5.70 5.25
CA ILE A 132 -13.79 -5.65 3.93
C ILE A 132 -14.93 -5.78 2.91
N TYR A 133 -15.00 -4.82 2.00
CA TYR A 133 -16.02 -4.79 0.98
C TYR A 133 -15.39 -5.01 -0.40
N SER A 134 -16.18 -5.59 -1.32
CA SER A 134 -15.84 -5.64 -2.72
C SER A 134 -15.56 -4.23 -3.27
N GLU A 135 -14.78 -4.14 -4.35
CA GLU A 135 -14.71 -2.87 -5.06
C GLU A 135 -16.10 -2.49 -5.59
N PRO A 136 -16.41 -1.18 -5.62
CA PRO A 136 -17.72 -0.74 -6.12
C PRO A 136 -17.86 -1.04 -7.60
N GLU A 137 -19.04 -1.51 -8.00
CA GLU A 137 -19.33 -1.77 -9.41
C GLU A 137 -19.35 -0.48 -10.24
N ASN A 138 -18.86 -0.57 -11.47
CA ASN A 138 -18.94 0.50 -12.42
C ASN A 138 -20.33 0.54 -13.04
N VAL A 139 -21.10 1.58 -12.73
CA VAL A 139 -22.41 1.82 -13.36
C VAL A 139 -22.20 2.69 -14.59
N GLU A 140 -22.21 2.05 -15.76
CA GLU A 140 -22.04 2.75 -17.04
C GLU A 140 -23.25 3.62 -17.36
N MET A 141 -22.99 4.78 -17.92
CA MET A 141 -24.01 5.73 -18.34
C MET A 141 -23.52 6.61 -19.49
N SER A 142 -24.46 7.23 -20.20
CA SER A 142 -24.10 8.22 -21.21
C SER A 142 -23.49 9.47 -20.56
N TYR A 143 -22.66 10.21 -21.31
CA TYR A 143 -22.06 11.46 -20.86
C TYR A 143 -23.11 12.48 -20.38
N GLN A 144 -24.30 12.53 -21.01
CA GLN A 144 -25.40 13.39 -20.60
C GLN A 144 -25.99 12.97 -19.24
N GLN A 145 -26.11 11.67 -19.01
CA GLN A 145 -26.57 11.13 -17.72
C GLN A 145 -25.54 11.39 -16.63
N LEU A 146 -24.24 11.21 -16.90
CA LEU A 146 -23.18 11.55 -15.96
C LEU A 146 -23.23 13.02 -15.57
N LYS A 147 -23.34 13.93 -16.54
CA LYS A 147 -23.50 15.37 -16.26
C LYS A 147 -24.70 15.68 -15.38
N ALA A 148 -25.83 15.05 -15.63
CA ALA A 148 -27.04 15.22 -14.84
C ALA A 148 -26.87 14.68 -13.42
N HIS A 149 -26.23 13.51 -13.28
CA HIS A 149 -25.94 12.86 -11.99
C HIS A 149 -25.01 13.73 -11.12
N LEU A 150 -23.91 14.23 -11.68
CA LEU A 150 -22.98 15.11 -10.98
C LEU A 150 -23.63 16.45 -10.56
N ARG A 151 -24.49 17.03 -11.41
CA ARG A 151 -25.25 18.26 -11.07
C ARG A 151 -26.26 18.02 -9.94
N GLN A 152 -26.90 16.85 -9.92
CA GLN A 152 -27.81 16.50 -8.84
C GLN A 152 -27.05 16.32 -7.53
N ALA A 153 -25.96 15.57 -7.55
CA ALA A 153 -25.08 15.39 -6.39
C ALA A 153 -24.55 16.73 -5.83
N GLU A 154 -24.21 17.69 -6.68
CA GLU A 154 -23.83 19.04 -6.28
C GLU A 154 -24.98 19.79 -5.55
N LYS A 155 -26.21 19.71 -6.05
CA LYS A 155 -27.40 20.30 -5.41
C LYS A 155 -27.68 19.66 -4.06
N ASP A 156 -27.55 18.34 -3.96
CA ASP A 156 -27.80 17.58 -2.74
C ASP A 156 -26.63 17.67 -1.75
N ARG A 157 -25.56 18.38 -2.13
CA ARG A 157 -24.32 18.50 -1.36
C ARG A 157 -23.66 17.16 -1.05
N SER A 158 -23.94 16.15 -1.89
CA SER A 158 -23.29 14.85 -1.84
C SER A 158 -22.00 14.86 -2.68
N HIS A 159 -21.04 14.05 -2.26
CA HIS A 159 -19.80 13.88 -3.01
C HIS A 159 -19.98 12.68 -3.95
N THR A 160 -19.93 12.93 -5.25
CA THR A 160 -19.97 11.89 -6.28
C THR A 160 -18.83 12.12 -7.25
N VAL A 161 -18.18 11.03 -7.64
CA VAL A 161 -17.08 11.01 -8.61
C VAL A 161 -17.54 10.28 -9.85
N GLY A 162 -17.37 10.90 -11.01
CA GLY A 162 -17.61 10.29 -12.31
C GLY A 162 -16.31 10.05 -13.06
N TYR A 163 -16.32 9.06 -13.90
CA TYR A 163 -15.20 8.64 -14.73
C TYR A 163 -15.57 8.76 -16.20
N ILE A 164 -14.66 9.32 -16.99
CA ILE A 164 -14.85 9.53 -18.42
C ILE A 164 -13.64 8.96 -19.14
N VAL A 165 -13.84 7.91 -19.90
CA VAL A 165 -12.80 7.28 -20.71
C VAL A 165 -12.83 7.90 -22.10
N PHE A 166 -11.71 8.46 -22.53
CA PHE A 166 -11.52 9.06 -23.83
C PHE A 166 -10.71 8.14 -24.75
N THR A 167 -10.93 8.32 -26.04
CA THR A 167 -10.04 7.82 -27.08
C THR A 167 -9.78 8.92 -28.11
N ALA A 168 -8.60 8.93 -28.71
CA ALA A 168 -8.23 9.83 -29.80
C ALA A 168 -7.32 9.10 -30.78
N ASP A 169 -7.32 9.51 -32.05
CA ASP A 169 -6.49 8.92 -33.10
C ASP A 169 -4.97 9.14 -32.82
N SER A 170 -4.67 10.19 -32.04
CA SER A 170 -3.30 10.53 -31.61
C SER A 170 -2.82 9.75 -30.38
N PHE A 171 -3.70 8.99 -29.74
CA PHE A 171 -3.31 8.21 -28.56
C PHE A 171 -2.39 7.05 -28.94
N ASP A 172 -1.37 6.84 -28.15
CA ASP A 172 -0.55 5.63 -28.25
C ASP A 172 -1.43 4.41 -27.96
N LYS A 173 -1.30 3.39 -28.82
CA LYS A 173 -2.07 2.14 -28.67
C LYS A 173 -1.72 1.35 -27.41
N SER A 174 -0.61 1.68 -26.76
CA SER A 174 -0.19 1.09 -25.49
C SER A 174 -0.90 1.70 -24.28
N TYR A 175 -1.57 2.84 -24.43
CA TYR A 175 -2.29 3.46 -23.31
C TYR A 175 -3.41 2.56 -22.79
N THR A 176 -3.32 2.25 -21.52
CA THR A 176 -4.35 1.51 -20.78
C THR A 176 -5.63 2.33 -20.66
N GLU A 177 -6.72 1.69 -20.28
CA GLU A 177 -7.97 2.40 -19.99
C GLU A 177 -7.79 3.40 -18.85
N GLU A 178 -7.07 3.05 -17.79
CA GLU A 178 -6.79 3.92 -16.65
C GLU A 178 -6.07 5.20 -17.07
N GLU A 179 -5.03 5.09 -17.91
CA GLU A 179 -4.31 6.26 -18.44
C GLU A 179 -5.18 7.17 -19.31
N ARG A 180 -6.26 6.64 -19.89
CA ARG A 180 -7.24 7.38 -20.71
C ARG A 180 -8.47 7.84 -19.94
N THR A 181 -8.51 7.60 -18.62
CA THR A 181 -9.64 7.92 -17.76
C THR A 181 -9.47 9.26 -17.08
N TYR A 182 -10.50 10.09 -17.19
CA TYR A 182 -10.59 11.37 -16.49
C TYR A 182 -11.59 11.27 -15.35
N VAL A 183 -11.18 11.72 -14.18
CA VAL A 183 -11.98 11.72 -12.95
C VAL A 183 -12.63 13.08 -12.76
N VAL A 184 -13.94 13.14 -12.65
CA VAL A 184 -14.72 14.37 -12.50
C VAL A 184 -15.58 14.29 -11.24
N GLY A 185 -15.38 15.20 -10.29
CA GLY A 185 -16.19 15.26 -9.07
C GLY A 185 -17.35 16.24 -9.14
N SER A 186 -18.35 16.05 -8.29
CA SER A 186 -19.54 16.90 -8.16
C SER A 186 -19.28 18.21 -7.44
N ASN A 187 -18.17 18.38 -6.72
CA ASN A 187 -17.87 19.57 -5.93
C ASN A 187 -16.81 20.47 -6.59
N ASN A 188 -16.67 21.74 -6.08
CA ASN A 188 -15.70 22.70 -6.60
C ASN A 188 -14.22 22.31 -6.42
N LYS A 189 -13.94 21.18 -5.76
CA LYS A 189 -12.61 20.58 -5.62
C LYS A 189 -12.42 19.36 -6.54
N ALA A 190 -13.24 19.25 -7.58
CA ALA A 190 -13.10 18.19 -8.55
C ALA A 190 -11.74 18.25 -9.22
N PHE A 191 -11.02 17.17 -9.17
CA PHE A 191 -9.82 16.94 -9.96
C PHE A 191 -10.26 16.34 -11.29
N ILE A 192 -9.57 16.72 -12.36
CA ILE A 192 -9.55 15.93 -13.56
C ILE A 192 -8.17 15.30 -13.55
N GLU A 193 -8.09 14.06 -13.16
CA GLU A 193 -6.89 13.24 -13.34
C GLU A 193 -7.03 12.56 -14.69
N GLY A 194 -6.06 12.72 -15.53
CA GLY A 194 -6.03 12.09 -16.83
C GLY A 194 -4.61 11.93 -17.30
N MET A 195 -4.42 11.04 -18.22
CA MET A 195 -3.26 10.79 -19.07
C MET A 195 -1.89 11.16 -18.48
N GLY A 196 -1.18 10.16 -17.95
CA GLY A 196 0.19 10.32 -17.49
C GLY A 196 0.38 11.14 -16.21
N GLY A 197 -0.64 11.22 -15.34
CA GLY A 197 -0.56 11.91 -14.05
C GLY A 197 -0.69 13.44 -14.14
N TYR A 198 -1.18 13.97 -15.25
CA TYR A 198 -1.51 15.40 -15.36
C TYR A 198 -2.84 15.69 -14.66
N SER A 199 -2.74 16.32 -13.49
CA SER A 199 -3.90 16.85 -12.78
C SER A 199 -4.26 18.23 -13.34
N ILE A 200 -5.46 18.35 -13.88
CA ILE A 200 -6.04 19.66 -14.20
C ILE A 200 -6.82 20.11 -12.96
N TYR A 201 -6.26 21.06 -12.23
CA TYR A 201 -6.92 21.56 -11.03
C TYR A 201 -8.27 22.21 -11.34
N ALA A 202 -9.28 21.81 -10.60
CA ALA A 202 -10.63 22.37 -10.68
C ALA A 202 -10.70 23.89 -10.43
N SER A 203 -9.68 24.50 -9.82
CA SER A 203 -9.55 25.95 -9.72
C SER A 203 -9.53 26.68 -11.07
N SER A 204 -9.18 25.96 -12.15
CA SER A 204 -9.28 26.46 -13.53
C SER A 204 -10.71 26.36 -14.07
N PHE A 205 -11.61 25.67 -13.39
CA PHE A 205 -12.96 25.37 -13.81
C PHE A 205 -13.97 25.95 -12.83
N ASN A 206 -14.26 27.23 -12.93
CA ASN A 206 -15.26 27.90 -12.08
C ASN A 206 -16.69 27.61 -12.55
N GLY A 207 -17.53 27.12 -11.63
CA GLY A 207 -18.99 27.12 -11.74
C GLY A 207 -19.57 26.16 -12.80
N SER A 208 -20.72 26.53 -13.35
CA SER A 208 -21.54 25.76 -14.28
C SER A 208 -20.86 25.34 -15.60
N ASP A 209 -19.65 25.86 -15.88
CA ASP A 209 -18.91 25.64 -17.12
C ASP A 209 -17.88 24.51 -17.08
N LYS A 210 -17.85 23.70 -16.02
CA LYS A 210 -16.87 22.60 -15.87
C LYS A 210 -16.84 21.67 -17.08
N ASN A 211 -18.00 21.32 -17.59
CA ASN A 211 -18.12 20.41 -18.74
C ASN A 211 -17.69 21.08 -20.07
N VAL A 212 -18.02 22.36 -20.24
CA VAL A 212 -17.61 23.13 -21.44
C VAL A 212 -16.10 23.26 -21.50
N ARG A 213 -15.46 23.42 -20.36
CA ARG A 213 -13.99 23.56 -20.29
C ARG A 213 -13.28 22.25 -20.52
N LEU A 214 -13.82 21.11 -20.04
CA LEU A 214 -13.26 19.80 -20.34
C LEU A 214 -13.32 19.53 -21.85
N GLU A 215 -14.47 19.75 -22.48
CA GLU A 215 -14.64 19.61 -23.92
C GLU A 215 -13.71 20.56 -24.70
N ALA A 216 -13.54 21.82 -24.23
CA ALA A 216 -12.63 22.77 -24.82
C ALA A 216 -11.16 22.34 -24.67
N TYR A 217 -10.78 21.85 -23.50
CA TYR A 217 -9.44 21.32 -23.26
C TYR A 217 -9.14 20.12 -24.16
N MET A 218 -10.07 19.15 -24.24
CA MET A 218 -9.91 18.00 -25.11
C MET A 218 -9.83 18.39 -26.60
N ALA A 219 -10.60 19.41 -27.00
CA ALA A 219 -10.55 19.93 -28.36
C ALA A 219 -9.25 20.68 -28.67
N ASP A 220 -8.70 21.39 -27.71
CA ASP A 220 -7.44 22.16 -27.85
C ASP A 220 -6.24 21.23 -27.89
N GLU A 221 -6.20 20.25 -26.98
CA GLU A 221 -5.08 19.31 -26.85
C GLU A 221 -5.06 18.25 -27.95
N TYR A 222 -6.24 17.76 -28.39
CA TYR A 222 -6.37 16.61 -29.30
C TYR A 222 -6.96 16.96 -30.69
N GLY A 223 -6.98 18.23 -31.07
CA GLY A 223 -7.26 18.63 -32.44
C GLY A 223 -8.72 18.74 -32.82
N GLY A 224 -9.59 19.22 -31.93
CA GLY A 224 -10.99 19.51 -32.22
C GLY A 224 -11.91 18.32 -31.99
N LYS A 225 -13.23 18.52 -32.27
CA LYS A 225 -14.26 17.51 -31.98
C LYS A 225 -14.08 16.18 -32.70
N ASP A 226 -13.40 16.17 -33.83
CA ASP A 226 -13.17 14.96 -34.63
C ASP A 226 -11.91 14.20 -34.24
N GLY A 227 -11.04 14.80 -33.43
CA GLY A 227 -9.78 14.21 -33.01
C GLY A 227 -9.88 13.32 -31.76
N TRP A 228 -11.01 13.36 -31.05
CA TRP A 228 -11.23 12.60 -29.82
C TRP A 228 -12.70 12.18 -29.66
N LYS A 229 -12.92 11.12 -28.87
CA LYS A 229 -14.26 10.59 -28.55
C LYS A 229 -14.34 10.18 -27.10
N ILE A 230 -15.51 10.34 -26.49
CA ILE A 230 -15.82 9.69 -25.23
C ILE A 230 -16.16 8.24 -25.55
N GLU A 231 -15.39 7.32 -25.03
CA GLU A 231 -15.57 5.88 -25.19
C GLU A 231 -16.68 5.39 -24.27
N LYS A 232 -16.57 5.68 -22.99
CA LYS A 232 -17.58 5.38 -21.96
C LYS A 232 -17.52 6.36 -20.80
N CYS A 233 -18.60 6.42 -20.05
CA CYS A 233 -18.66 7.11 -18.77
C CYS A 233 -19.26 6.18 -17.73
N TYR A 234 -18.84 6.31 -16.47
CA TYR A 234 -19.40 5.55 -15.37
C TYR A 234 -19.26 6.29 -14.04
N VAL A 235 -20.00 5.84 -13.06
CA VAL A 235 -19.81 6.15 -11.64
C VAL A 235 -19.55 4.85 -10.89
N LYS A 236 -18.85 4.91 -9.78
CA LYS A 236 -18.68 3.76 -8.90
C LYS A 236 -19.83 3.73 -7.89
N ASP A 237 -20.57 2.63 -7.83
CA ASP A 237 -21.70 2.47 -6.89
C ASP A 237 -21.20 1.96 -5.54
N GLU A 238 -20.93 2.89 -4.64
CA GLU A 238 -20.52 2.60 -3.27
C GLU A 238 -21.65 1.98 -2.42
N SER A 239 -22.91 2.08 -2.87
CA SER A 239 -24.07 1.62 -2.10
C SER A 239 -24.35 0.13 -2.22
N ASN A 240 -23.81 -0.51 -3.26
CA ASN A 240 -24.08 -1.92 -3.60
C ASN A 240 -22.84 -2.82 -3.46
N ARG A 241 -21.97 -2.50 -2.49
CA ARG A 241 -20.77 -3.28 -2.22
C ARG A 241 -21.11 -4.48 -1.36
N GLU A 242 -20.61 -5.64 -1.76
CA GLU A 242 -20.70 -6.85 -0.96
C GLU A 242 -19.70 -6.81 0.19
N MET A 243 -20.12 -7.16 1.41
CA MET A 243 -19.21 -7.39 2.51
C MET A 243 -18.56 -8.77 2.31
N LEU A 244 -17.28 -8.76 1.93
CA LEU A 244 -16.51 -9.98 1.66
C LEU A 244 -16.08 -10.67 2.95
N ASP A 245 -15.65 -9.86 3.92
CA ASP A 245 -15.16 -10.35 5.20
C ASP A 245 -15.20 -9.28 6.30
N ILE A 246 -14.95 -9.70 7.54
CA ILE A 246 -14.70 -8.83 8.69
C ILE A 246 -13.41 -9.29 9.35
N ILE A 247 -12.41 -8.41 9.38
CA ILE A 247 -11.15 -8.70 10.06
C ILE A 247 -11.31 -8.53 11.57
N ALA A 248 -10.83 -9.50 12.32
CA ALA A 248 -10.79 -9.47 13.78
C ALA A 248 -9.35 -9.24 14.28
N GLY A 249 -9.19 -8.44 15.32
CA GLY A 249 -7.89 -8.08 15.87
C GLY A 249 -7.17 -7.00 15.06
N LYS A 250 -5.90 -6.86 15.32
CA LYS A 250 -5.02 -5.95 14.58
C LYS A 250 -4.68 -6.54 13.22
N PHE A 251 -4.55 -5.70 12.23
CA PHE A 251 -4.01 -6.07 10.92
C PHE A 251 -3.21 -4.90 10.34
N PHE A 252 -2.41 -5.17 9.34
CA PHE A 252 -1.74 -4.12 8.59
C PHE A 252 -1.89 -4.32 7.09
N ILE A 253 -1.71 -3.24 6.35
CA ILE A 253 -1.72 -3.24 4.89
C ILE A 253 -0.31 -2.93 4.41
N ALA A 254 0.20 -3.77 3.52
CA ALA A 254 1.50 -3.63 2.89
C ALA A 254 1.37 -3.62 1.36
N TYR A 255 2.39 -3.13 0.69
CA TYR A 255 2.51 -3.23 -0.76
C TYR A 255 2.98 -4.63 -1.14
N ALA A 256 2.23 -5.31 -1.99
CA ALA A 256 2.44 -6.70 -2.40
C ALA A 256 2.43 -6.79 -3.94
N PRO A 257 3.47 -6.28 -4.63
CA PRO A 257 3.50 -6.28 -6.09
C PRO A 257 3.63 -7.70 -6.64
N ILE A 258 2.92 -7.99 -7.72
CA ILE A 258 2.87 -9.31 -8.37
C ILE A 258 4.28 -9.82 -8.75
N GLU A 259 5.20 -8.90 -9.05
CA GLU A 259 6.58 -9.24 -9.45
C GLU A 259 7.51 -9.56 -8.27
N SER A 260 7.05 -9.42 -7.03
CA SER A 260 7.85 -9.63 -5.82
C SER A 260 7.24 -10.72 -4.93
N GLU A 261 8.07 -11.63 -4.45
CA GLU A 261 7.68 -12.60 -3.40
C GLU A 261 7.69 -11.98 -1.99
N LYS A 262 8.13 -10.72 -1.87
CA LYS A 262 8.24 -10.00 -0.60
C LYS A 262 7.25 -8.86 -0.54
N LEU A 263 6.77 -8.58 0.66
CA LEU A 263 6.07 -7.34 0.95
C LEU A 263 7.06 -6.16 0.90
N LEU A 264 6.61 -5.04 0.40
CA LEU A 264 7.42 -3.84 0.25
C LEU A 264 6.80 -2.66 1.02
N SER A 265 7.60 -1.61 1.20
CA SER A 265 7.10 -0.33 1.72
C SER A 265 6.02 0.23 0.82
N MET A 266 4.91 0.62 1.43
CA MET A 266 3.76 1.13 0.68
C MET A 266 4.07 2.46 0.00
N PRO A 267 3.82 2.61 -1.32
CA PRO A 267 3.89 3.89 -2.03
C PRO A 267 3.01 4.96 -1.40
N LYS A 268 3.41 6.23 -1.48
CA LYS A 268 2.74 7.33 -0.78
C LYS A 268 1.29 7.56 -1.20
N ASP A 269 0.96 7.35 -2.45
CA ASP A 269 -0.38 7.45 -3.03
C ASP A 269 -1.28 6.33 -2.52
N LEU A 270 -0.83 5.07 -2.54
CA LEU A 270 -1.51 3.93 -1.94
C LEU A 270 -1.62 4.08 -0.42
N MET A 271 -0.57 4.55 0.25
CA MET A 271 -0.60 4.85 1.68
C MET A 271 -1.79 5.76 2.02
N LYS A 272 -1.90 6.89 1.33
CA LYS A 272 -2.99 7.84 1.54
C LYS A 272 -4.36 7.26 1.19
N LYS A 273 -4.46 6.51 0.08
CA LYS A 273 -5.71 5.86 -0.35
C LYS A 273 -6.24 4.92 0.73
N TYR A 274 -5.36 4.08 1.30
CA TYR A 274 -5.75 3.08 2.29
C TYR A 274 -5.90 3.65 3.70
N GLU A 275 -5.16 4.69 4.09
CA GLU A 275 -5.45 5.45 5.30
C GLU A 275 -6.86 6.06 5.27
N ASP A 276 -7.26 6.65 4.14
CA ASP A 276 -8.60 7.23 3.97
C ASP A 276 -9.69 6.14 3.90
N LYS A 277 -9.42 5.01 3.22
CA LYS A 277 -10.35 3.86 3.10
C LYS A 277 -10.69 3.26 4.48
N PHE A 278 -9.70 3.09 5.36
CA PHE A 278 -9.85 2.50 6.69
C PHE A 278 -9.88 3.52 7.84
N LYS A 279 -10.08 4.79 7.51
CA LYS A 279 -9.95 5.90 8.45
C LYS A 279 -10.74 5.73 9.74
N TYR A 280 -11.99 5.36 9.63
CA TYR A 280 -12.87 5.28 10.78
C TYR A 280 -13.02 3.85 11.29
N PRO A 281 -12.91 3.60 12.60
CA PRO A 281 -13.27 2.33 13.19
C PRO A 281 -14.76 2.03 13.00
N GLU A 282 -15.12 0.76 13.09
CA GLU A 282 -16.46 0.26 12.82
C GLU A 282 -17.02 -0.50 14.01
N ARG A 283 -18.34 -0.40 14.18
CA ARG A 283 -19.11 -1.24 15.10
C ARG A 283 -20.01 -2.15 14.29
N PHE A 284 -20.12 -3.39 14.76
CA PHE A 284 -20.84 -4.45 14.08
C PHE A 284 -22.14 -4.75 14.79
N TYR A 285 -23.22 -4.86 14.04
CA TYR A 285 -24.56 -5.10 14.56
C TYR A 285 -25.18 -6.28 13.82
N GLN A 286 -25.69 -7.26 14.58
CA GLN A 286 -26.49 -8.33 14.01
C GLN A 286 -27.88 -7.78 13.64
N THR A 287 -28.32 -8.03 12.41
CA THR A 287 -29.65 -7.69 11.91
C THR A 287 -30.32 -8.92 11.31
N ASP A 288 -31.60 -8.82 10.97
CA ASP A 288 -32.35 -9.90 10.29
C ASP A 288 -31.73 -10.26 8.92
N ASN A 289 -31.03 -9.32 8.30
CA ASN A 289 -30.40 -9.48 6.97
C ASN A 289 -28.88 -9.76 7.04
N GLY A 290 -28.33 -10.07 8.24
CA GLY A 290 -26.92 -10.33 8.43
C GLY A 290 -26.22 -9.26 9.29
N ILE A 291 -24.90 -9.22 9.21
CA ILE A 291 -24.08 -8.28 9.98
C ILE A 291 -23.97 -6.96 9.20
N VAL A 292 -24.16 -5.85 9.92
CA VAL A 292 -23.96 -4.49 9.38
C VAL A 292 -22.85 -3.80 10.16
N ALA A 293 -21.87 -3.27 9.44
CA ALA A 293 -20.82 -2.43 9.99
C ALA A 293 -21.23 -0.94 9.91
N LYS A 294 -20.93 -0.19 10.97
CA LYS A 294 -21.15 1.25 11.02
C LYS A 294 -19.89 1.96 11.49
N ALA A 295 -19.35 2.78 10.60
CA ALA A 295 -18.21 3.62 10.93
C ALA A 295 -18.57 4.67 12.00
N TYR A 296 -17.62 4.98 12.88
CA TYR A 296 -17.78 6.01 13.89
C TYR A 296 -16.45 6.76 14.12
N LYS A 297 -16.55 7.95 14.71
CA LYS A 297 -15.38 8.71 15.12
C LYS A 297 -15.00 8.30 16.54
N PRO A 298 -13.79 7.74 16.77
CA PRO A 298 -13.35 7.42 18.12
C PRO A 298 -13.29 8.71 18.95
N VAL A 299 -13.78 8.63 20.19
CA VAL A 299 -13.65 9.74 21.14
C VAL A 299 -12.18 9.79 21.55
N SER A 300 -11.51 10.91 21.25
CA SER A 300 -10.10 11.11 21.61
C SER A 300 -9.94 11.11 23.14
N LYS A 301 -9.60 9.96 23.71
CA LYS A 301 -9.15 9.86 25.11
C LYS A 301 -7.65 10.12 25.29
N ASP A 302 -6.92 10.35 24.20
CA ASP A 302 -5.45 10.47 24.19
C ASP A 302 -4.94 11.89 23.91
N MET A 303 -5.73 12.93 24.19
CA MET A 303 -5.22 14.32 24.24
C MET A 303 -4.93 14.83 25.65
N GLU A 304 -4.95 13.96 26.67
CA GLU A 304 -4.49 14.30 28.01
C GLU A 304 -3.49 13.22 28.49
N ARG A 305 -2.22 13.32 28.06
CA ARG A 305 -1.03 12.98 28.86
C ARG A 305 0.24 13.46 28.16
#